data_05975eeb28de440096fc4207738417d3
#
_entry.id   05975eeb28de440096fc4207738417d3
#
_cell.length_a   1.000
_cell.length_b   1.000
_cell.length_c   1.000
_cell.angle_alpha   90.00
_cell.angle_beta   90.00
_cell.angle_gamma   90.00
#
_symmetry.space_group_name_H-M   'P 1'
#
loop_
_entity.id
_entity.type
_entity.pdbx_description
1 polymer ?
#
loop_
_entity_poly.entity_id
_entity_poly.type
_entity_poly.pdbx_seq_one_letter_code
_entity_poly.pdbx_strand_id
1 'polypeptide(L)'
;MLEERVIRCRNAKRFEERYLRKGFDEKISVIRILDSRREEFRLSKAYEKKIDVINIITAPEIEMLIIHAEGVYDQFKRSGKKPSEFCKSSLRMHDVKSYDFVNKYFSDPKTLVKAIREYRRTANIHNGEYSLSDLLR
;
A
#
# COMPACT_ATOMS: atom_id res chain seq x y z
N MET A 1 12.13 -7.04 18.86
CA MET A 1 12.51 -5.69 18.37
C MET A 1 12.09 -5.59 16.90
N LEU A 2 11.21 -4.69 16.61
CA LEU A 2 10.82 -4.42 15.21
C LEU A 2 12.02 -3.74 14.53
N GLU A 3 12.62 -4.39 13.54
CA GLU A 3 13.52 -3.69 12.64
C GLU A 3 12.68 -2.69 11.84
N GLU A 4 12.83 -1.42 12.12
CA GLU A 4 12.13 -0.31 11.45
C GLU A 4 12.57 -0.12 9.98
N ARG A 5 13.17 -1.14 9.37
CA ARG A 5 13.63 -1.07 7.98
C ARG A 5 12.60 -1.63 7.03
N VAL A 6 12.19 -0.79 6.08
CA VAL A 6 11.44 -1.25 4.93
C VAL A 6 12.32 -2.16 4.07
N ILE A 7 11.97 -3.44 4.05
CA ILE A 7 12.71 -4.47 3.32
C ILE A 7 12.10 -4.62 1.92
N ARG A 8 12.93 -4.52 0.88
CA ARG A 8 12.54 -4.79 -0.51
C ARG A 8 12.86 -6.24 -0.85
N CYS A 9 11.93 -7.16 -0.58
CA CYS A 9 12.10 -8.58 -0.90
C CYS A 9 10.75 -9.19 -1.30
N ARG A 10 10.59 -9.52 -2.58
CA ARG A 10 9.34 -10.09 -3.11
C ARG A 10 9.28 -11.62 -3.02
N ASN A 11 10.43 -12.28 -3.00
CA ASN A 11 10.52 -13.73 -3.03
C ASN A 11 10.56 -14.32 -1.62
N ALA A 12 9.61 -15.20 -1.28
CA ALA A 12 9.51 -15.82 0.03
C ALA A 12 10.75 -16.65 0.40
N LYS A 13 11.29 -17.45 -0.52
CA LYS A 13 12.49 -18.28 -0.27
C LYS A 13 13.70 -17.40 0.05
N ARG A 14 13.91 -16.34 -0.73
CA ARG A 14 14.99 -15.39 -0.47
C ARG A 14 14.82 -14.65 0.86
N PHE A 15 13.58 -14.35 1.23
CA PHE A 15 13.25 -13.75 2.53
C PHE A 15 13.59 -14.71 3.67
N GLU A 16 13.19 -15.97 3.59
CA GLU A 16 13.53 -17.00 4.57
C GLU A 16 15.05 -17.16 4.74
N GLU A 17 15.77 -17.27 3.63
CA GLU A 17 17.24 -17.43 3.63
C GLU A 17 17.96 -16.25 4.29
N ARG A 18 17.46 -15.06 4.07
CA ARG A 18 18.13 -13.84 4.53
C ARG A 18 17.77 -13.43 5.95
N TYR A 19 16.54 -13.63 6.36
CA TYR A 19 16.02 -13.10 7.62
C TYR A 19 15.59 -14.15 8.63
N LEU A 20 15.22 -15.35 8.23
CA LEU A 20 14.66 -16.36 9.11
C LEU A 20 15.63 -17.48 9.52
N ARG A 21 16.76 -17.63 8.82
CA ARG A 21 17.73 -18.70 9.10
C ARG A 21 18.38 -18.63 10.47
N LYS A 22 18.46 -17.45 11.06
CA LYS A 22 19.14 -17.25 12.36
C LYS A 22 18.34 -17.75 13.57
N GLY A 23 17.15 -18.29 13.34
CA GLY A 23 16.24 -18.64 14.41
C GLY A 23 15.61 -17.42 15.09
N PHE A 24 14.48 -17.62 15.69
CA PHE A 24 13.77 -16.61 16.48
C PHE A 24 12.87 -17.34 17.50
N ASP A 25 12.82 -16.82 18.70
CA ASP A 25 12.03 -17.40 19.80
C ASP A 25 10.65 -16.74 19.93
N GLU A 26 10.50 -15.55 19.37
CA GLU A 26 9.26 -14.76 19.40
C GLU A 26 8.46 -14.93 18.11
N LYS A 27 7.14 -14.75 18.21
CA LYS A 27 6.26 -14.73 17.05
C LYS A 27 6.55 -13.51 16.18
N ILE A 28 6.87 -13.75 14.92
CA ILE A 28 7.16 -12.68 13.96
C ILE A 28 5.91 -12.43 13.10
N SER A 29 5.58 -11.16 12.92
CA SER A 29 4.57 -10.71 11.95
C SER A 29 5.25 -10.00 10.79
N VAL A 30 4.95 -10.44 9.58
CA VAL A 30 5.44 -9.84 8.34
C VAL A 30 4.31 -9.04 7.70
N ILE A 31 4.46 -7.73 7.65
CA ILE A 31 3.52 -6.85 6.95
C ILE A 31 4.05 -6.63 5.54
N ARG A 32 3.31 -7.09 4.53
CA ARG A 32 3.63 -6.88 3.12
C ARG A 32 2.77 -5.78 2.56
N ILE A 33 3.39 -4.79 1.92
CA ILE A 33 2.70 -3.72 1.21
C ILE A 33 2.77 -4.03 -0.28
N LEU A 34 1.64 -4.25 -0.90
CA LEU A 34 1.49 -4.75 -2.26
C LEU A 34 0.70 -3.77 -3.12
N ASP A 35 1.11 -3.63 -4.37
CA ASP A 35 0.37 -2.90 -5.40
C ASP A 35 -0.63 -3.79 -6.17
N SER A 36 -0.58 -5.10 -5.95
CA SER A 36 -1.42 -6.08 -6.63
C SER A 36 -1.82 -7.23 -5.72
N ARG A 37 -3.08 -7.69 -5.87
CA ARG A 37 -3.59 -8.91 -5.21
C ARG A 37 -2.97 -10.21 -5.73
N ARG A 38 -2.25 -10.15 -6.85
CA ARG A 38 -1.73 -11.34 -7.56
C ARG A 38 -0.35 -11.79 -7.10
N GLU A 39 0.31 -11.06 -6.21
CA GLU A 39 1.62 -11.47 -5.70
C GLU A 39 1.51 -12.59 -4.68
N GLU A 40 1.97 -13.77 -5.05
CA GLU A 40 2.06 -14.91 -4.13
C GLU A 40 3.31 -14.81 -3.24
N PHE A 41 3.11 -15.11 -1.96
CA PHE A 41 4.20 -15.20 -0.99
C PHE A 41 3.91 -16.39 -0.07
N ARG A 42 4.51 -17.53 -0.39
CA ARG A 42 4.33 -18.75 0.41
C ARG A 42 5.61 -19.08 1.14
N LEU A 43 5.54 -19.06 2.46
CA LEU A 43 6.62 -19.55 3.32
C LEU A 43 6.67 -21.07 3.28
N SER A 44 7.86 -21.63 3.52
CA SER A 44 8.01 -23.08 3.72
C SER A 44 7.24 -23.54 4.95
N LYS A 45 6.88 -24.82 4.99
CA LYS A 45 6.10 -25.42 6.10
C LYS A 45 6.75 -25.20 7.48
N ALA A 46 8.06 -25.07 7.52
CA ALA A 46 8.80 -24.82 8.75
C ALA A 46 8.47 -23.44 9.38
N TYR A 47 8.13 -22.46 8.55
CA TYR A 47 7.87 -21.07 8.97
C TYR A 47 6.39 -20.68 8.92
N GLU A 48 5.58 -21.36 8.10
CA GLU A 48 4.18 -21.03 7.87
C GLU A 48 3.35 -20.91 9.17
N LYS A 49 3.62 -21.77 10.14
CA LYS A 49 2.93 -21.77 11.45
C LYS A 49 3.50 -20.80 12.46
N LYS A 50 4.72 -20.30 12.24
CA LYS A 50 5.44 -19.43 13.17
C LYS A 50 5.36 -17.95 12.83
N ILE A 51 4.95 -17.65 11.59
CA ILE A 51 4.97 -16.29 11.06
C ILE A 51 3.58 -15.93 10.56
N ASP A 52 3.06 -14.82 11.06
CA ASP A 52 1.85 -14.23 10.51
C ASP A 52 2.21 -13.32 9.34
N VAL A 53 1.62 -13.56 8.18
CA VAL A 53 1.79 -12.71 7.00
C VAL A 53 0.52 -11.88 6.78
N ILE A 54 0.67 -10.57 6.90
CA ILE A 54 -0.42 -9.61 6.69
C ILE A 54 -0.17 -8.88 5.38
N ASN A 55 -1.10 -8.99 4.44
CA ASN A 55 -1.01 -8.32 3.15
C ASN A 55 -1.84 -7.03 3.18
N ILE A 56 -1.20 -5.91 2.91
CA ILE A 56 -1.84 -4.62 2.75
C ILE A 56 -1.80 -4.24 1.28
N ILE A 57 -2.98 -4.06 0.72
CA ILE A 57 -3.13 -3.69 -0.68
C ILE A 57 -3.16 -2.18 -0.79
N THR A 58 -2.24 -1.62 -1.58
CA THR A 58 -2.16 -0.17 -1.86
C THR A 58 -2.91 0.22 -3.14
N ALA A 59 -3.52 -0.73 -3.80
CA ALA A 59 -4.36 -0.46 -4.95
C ALA A 59 -5.72 0.12 -4.54
N PRO A 60 -6.22 1.06 -5.30
CA PRO A 60 -5.57 1.69 -6.42
C PRO A 60 -4.60 2.78 -5.96
N GLU A 61 -3.62 2.88 -6.66
CA GLU A 61 -2.52 3.78 -6.91
C GLU A 61 -2.58 5.16 -6.24
N ILE A 62 -1.43 5.78 -6.11
CA ILE A 62 -1.22 7.12 -5.56
C ILE A 62 -2.16 8.18 -6.19
N GLU A 63 -2.55 8.00 -7.45
CA GLU A 63 -3.50 8.90 -8.14
C GLU A 63 -4.84 9.00 -7.43
N MET A 64 -5.34 7.90 -6.85
CA MET A 64 -6.59 7.96 -6.10
C MET A 64 -6.46 8.75 -4.80
N LEU A 65 -5.31 8.66 -4.13
CA LEU A 65 -5.06 9.49 -2.94
C LEU A 65 -5.03 10.97 -3.30
N ILE A 66 -4.46 11.33 -4.45
CA ILE A 66 -4.46 12.71 -4.96
C ILE A 66 -5.88 13.17 -5.30
N ILE A 67 -6.67 12.35 -5.99
CA ILE A 67 -8.07 12.66 -6.32
C ILE A 67 -8.90 12.91 -5.06
N HIS A 68 -8.70 12.13 -4.01
CA HIS A 68 -9.35 12.35 -2.72
C HIS A 68 -8.83 13.60 -2.01
N ALA A 69 -7.52 13.83 -2.02
CA ALA A 69 -6.92 15.02 -1.41
C ALA A 69 -7.41 16.33 -2.08
N GLU A 70 -7.59 16.30 -3.40
CA GLU A 70 -8.15 17.43 -4.16
C GLU A 70 -9.67 17.60 -3.99
N GLY A 71 -10.35 16.63 -3.36
CA GLY A 71 -11.81 16.70 -3.15
C GLY A 71 -12.64 16.53 -4.42
N VAL A 72 -12.09 15.93 -5.46
CA VAL A 72 -12.73 15.81 -6.79
C VAL A 72 -13.18 14.38 -7.13
N TYR A 73 -13.36 13.54 -6.13
CA TYR A 73 -13.73 12.13 -6.33
C TYR A 73 -15.04 11.97 -7.14
N ASP A 74 -16.05 12.78 -6.87
CA ASP A 74 -17.31 12.71 -7.60
C ASP A 74 -17.17 13.11 -9.07
N GLN A 75 -16.33 14.11 -9.35
CA GLN A 75 -16.00 14.50 -10.73
C GLN A 75 -15.25 13.38 -11.45
N PHE A 76 -14.27 12.76 -10.77
CA PHE A 76 -13.55 11.60 -11.28
C PHE A 76 -14.53 10.48 -11.63
N LYS A 77 -15.42 10.14 -10.72
CA LYS A 77 -16.40 9.06 -10.91
C LYS A 77 -17.31 9.29 -12.11
N ARG A 78 -17.78 10.52 -12.31
CA ARG A 78 -18.61 10.90 -13.46
C ARG A 78 -17.84 10.93 -14.78
N SER A 79 -16.53 11.13 -14.74
CA SER A 79 -15.71 11.24 -15.95
C SER A 79 -15.51 9.92 -16.70
N GLY A 80 -15.68 8.78 -16.03
CA GLY A 80 -15.41 7.45 -16.59
C GLY A 80 -13.95 7.20 -16.94
N LYS A 81 -13.04 8.11 -16.58
CA LYS A 81 -11.61 8.02 -16.88
C LYS A 81 -10.89 7.11 -15.87
N LYS A 82 -9.74 6.59 -16.28
CA LYS A 82 -8.81 5.95 -15.35
C LYS A 82 -8.18 7.00 -14.43
N PRO A 83 -7.75 6.63 -13.19
CA PRO A 83 -7.15 7.60 -12.26
C PRO A 83 -5.98 8.38 -12.85
N SER A 84 -5.06 7.68 -13.52
CA SER A 84 -3.89 8.31 -14.16
C SER A 84 -4.26 9.30 -15.27
N GLU A 85 -5.28 8.97 -16.05
CA GLU A 85 -5.79 9.83 -17.11
C GLU A 85 -6.50 11.08 -16.55
N PHE A 86 -7.28 10.89 -15.49
CA PHE A 86 -7.95 11.99 -14.81
C PHE A 86 -6.95 12.98 -14.19
N CYS A 87 -5.90 12.47 -13.54
CA CYS A 87 -4.84 13.34 -13.01
C CYS A 87 -4.17 14.16 -14.10
N LYS A 88 -3.85 13.55 -15.25
CA LYS A 88 -3.20 14.24 -16.37
C LYS A 88 -4.11 15.27 -17.02
N SER A 89 -5.34 14.89 -17.36
CA SER A 89 -6.23 15.73 -18.19
C SER A 89 -7.06 16.72 -17.38
N SER A 90 -7.55 16.34 -16.22
CA SER A 90 -8.43 17.18 -15.41
C SER A 90 -7.69 17.96 -14.32
N LEU A 91 -6.70 17.35 -13.67
CA LEU A 91 -5.89 18.00 -12.64
C LEU A 91 -4.58 18.61 -13.20
N ARG A 92 -4.25 18.33 -14.45
CA ARG A 92 -3.01 18.77 -15.11
C ARG A 92 -1.73 18.36 -14.36
N MET A 93 -1.76 17.22 -13.73
CA MET A 93 -0.65 16.64 -12.98
C MET A 93 -0.07 15.45 -13.77
N HIS A 94 1.19 15.57 -14.26
CA HIS A 94 1.78 14.60 -15.17
C HIS A 94 2.67 13.55 -14.47
N ASP A 95 3.39 13.94 -13.42
CA ASP A 95 4.39 13.10 -12.77
C ASP A 95 3.94 12.55 -11.39
N VAL A 96 2.66 12.29 -11.25
CA VAL A 96 2.05 11.91 -9.95
C VAL A 96 2.63 10.65 -9.31
N LYS A 97 3.29 9.79 -10.11
CA LYS A 97 3.94 8.56 -9.62
C LYS A 97 5.41 8.77 -9.25
N SER A 98 6.00 9.92 -9.56
CA SER A 98 7.38 10.18 -9.18
C SER A 98 7.51 10.39 -7.67
N TYR A 99 8.63 9.92 -7.11
CA TYR A 99 8.93 10.11 -5.69
C TYR A 99 8.93 11.59 -5.31
N ASP A 100 9.55 12.44 -6.12
CA ASP A 100 9.68 13.88 -5.86
C ASP A 100 8.31 14.57 -5.85
N PHE A 101 7.44 14.24 -6.81
CA PHE A 101 6.08 14.77 -6.83
C PHE A 101 5.30 14.37 -5.57
N VAL A 102 5.29 13.08 -5.24
CA VAL A 102 4.55 12.56 -4.08
C VAL A 102 5.05 13.17 -2.78
N ASN A 103 6.36 13.25 -2.61
CA ASN A 103 6.98 13.82 -1.41
C ASN A 103 6.67 15.32 -1.24
N LYS A 104 6.64 16.06 -2.33
CA LYS A 104 6.27 17.47 -2.34
C LYS A 104 4.77 17.66 -2.12
N TYR A 105 3.93 16.88 -2.79
CA TYR A 105 2.47 16.98 -2.72
C TYR A 105 1.96 16.64 -1.32
N PHE A 106 2.44 15.54 -0.74
CA PHE A 106 2.11 15.10 0.61
C PHE A 106 3.17 15.50 1.64
N SER A 107 3.71 16.71 1.54
CA SER A 107 4.68 17.24 2.51
C SER A 107 4.07 17.39 3.92
N ASP A 108 2.76 17.64 4.02
CA ASP A 108 2.00 17.55 5.26
C ASP A 108 1.42 16.15 5.45
N PRO A 109 1.89 15.39 6.46
CA PRO A 109 1.36 14.05 6.74
C PRO A 109 -0.16 14.01 7.00
N LYS A 110 -0.74 15.08 7.50
CA LYS A 110 -2.19 15.18 7.76
C LYS A 110 -3.00 15.08 6.47
N THR A 111 -2.51 15.68 5.39
CA THR A 111 -3.15 15.60 4.07
C THR A 111 -3.14 14.17 3.55
N LEU A 112 -2.02 13.46 3.69
CA LEU A 112 -1.91 12.05 3.30
C LEU A 112 -2.85 11.17 4.13
N VAL A 113 -2.86 11.32 5.45
CA VAL A 113 -3.73 10.54 6.36
C VAL A 113 -5.19 10.77 6.02
N LYS A 114 -5.59 12.01 5.77
CA LYS A 114 -6.96 12.34 5.36
C LYS A 114 -7.33 11.67 4.04
N ALA A 115 -6.46 11.75 3.04
CA ALA A 115 -6.67 11.10 1.74
C ALA A 115 -6.83 9.57 1.86
N ILE A 116 -5.99 8.92 2.68
CA ILE A 116 -6.07 7.48 2.94
C ILE A 116 -7.42 7.10 3.60
N ARG A 117 -7.88 7.88 4.55
CA ARG A 117 -9.17 7.65 5.22
C ARG A 117 -10.35 7.85 4.26
N GLU A 118 -10.34 8.90 3.46
CA GLU A 118 -11.37 9.14 2.45
C GLU A 118 -11.38 8.03 1.38
N TYR A 119 -10.19 7.61 0.94
CA TYR A 119 -10.08 6.48 0.03
C TYR A 119 -10.71 5.21 0.63
N ARG A 120 -10.45 4.90 1.90
CA ARG A 120 -11.04 3.75 2.59
C ARG A 120 -12.57 3.75 2.54
N ARG A 121 -13.20 4.91 2.65
CA ARG A 121 -14.66 5.05 2.62
C ARG A 121 -15.28 4.72 1.26
N THR A 122 -14.53 4.92 0.18
CA THR A 122 -15.01 4.71 -1.20
C THR A 122 -14.49 3.43 -1.83
N ALA A 123 -13.46 2.80 -1.24
CA ALA A 123 -12.81 1.61 -1.77
C ALA A 123 -13.67 0.35 -1.56
N ASN A 124 -13.72 -0.48 -2.60
CA ASN A 124 -14.27 -1.81 -2.50
C ASN A 124 -13.20 -2.79 -1.99
N ILE A 125 -13.17 -2.99 -0.68
CA ILE A 125 -12.20 -3.87 -0.01
C ILE A 125 -12.89 -5.21 0.27
N HIS A 126 -12.24 -6.29 -0.17
CA HIS A 126 -12.74 -7.63 0.02
C HIS A 126 -12.55 -8.10 1.46
N ASN A 127 -13.37 -9.04 1.91
CA ASN A 127 -13.23 -9.65 3.25
C ASN A 127 -11.85 -10.27 3.41
N GLY A 128 -11.18 -9.96 4.53
CA GLY A 128 -9.83 -10.44 4.84
C GLY A 128 -8.69 -9.63 4.23
N GLU A 129 -8.98 -8.59 3.44
CA GLU A 129 -7.97 -7.65 2.94
C GLU A 129 -7.76 -6.49 3.91
N TYR A 130 -6.53 -6.03 3.97
CA TYR A 130 -6.13 -4.82 4.69
C TYR A 130 -5.74 -3.72 3.70
N SER A 131 -5.98 -2.49 4.09
CA SER A 131 -5.63 -1.29 3.31
C SER A 131 -4.65 -0.42 4.07
N LEU A 132 -4.13 0.63 3.43
CA LEU A 132 -3.25 1.60 4.09
C LEU A 132 -3.89 2.23 5.34
N SER A 133 -5.22 2.38 5.36
CA SER A 133 -5.91 2.94 6.53
C SER A 133 -5.80 2.07 7.78
N ASP A 134 -5.60 0.77 7.61
CA ASP A 134 -5.46 -0.17 8.72
C ASP A 134 -4.08 -0.05 9.41
N LEU A 135 -3.13 0.64 8.78
CA LEU A 135 -1.84 1.03 9.38
C LEU A 135 -1.91 2.33 10.19
N LEU A 136 -2.96 3.11 10.00
CA LEU A 136 -3.15 4.37 10.72
C LEU A 136 -3.77 4.10 12.08
N ARG A 137 -3.08 4.48 13.13
CA ARG A 137 -3.58 4.44 14.50
C ARG A 137 -4.26 5.74 14.90
#